data_0352133276d4ae8bf085067fbf8c2245
#
_entry.id   0352133276d4ae8bf085067fbf8c2245
#
_cell.length_a   1.000
_cell.length_b   1.000
_cell.length_c   1.000
_cell.angle_alpha   90.00
_cell.angle_beta   90.00
_cell.angle_gamma   90.00
#
_symmetry.space_group_name_H-M   'P 1'
#
loop_
_entity.id
_entity.type
_entity.pdbx_description
1 polymer ?
#
loop_
_entity_poly.entity_id
_entity_poly.type
_entity_poly.pdbx_seq_one_letter_code
_entity_poly.pdbx_strand_id
1 'polypeptide(L)'
;MTATHPTPGRPTPGRPRDPDVDRKIAQAALDLFGEAGWTGFAMEAVARRAGVGKASLYLRWSSKQALLVDALSLRMARVTDVDTGTLRGDLTEFAVQMLDLYAGPASRAALRLSLEADAIPGVAEHYKEMGRSQVLAARAMVRRGIARGELATDTPVTLLLDTLAGGAMMHALTTPADHRASLTRDIRAHAERLVSFLLRAVSAH
;
A
#
# COMPACT_ATOMS: atom_id res chain seq x y z
N MET A 1 11.99 -25.93 -63.30
CA MET A 1 12.72 -25.79 -61.99
C MET A 1 12.05 -24.66 -61.27
N THR A 2 11.13 -24.97 -60.37
CA THR A 2 10.35 -24.01 -59.56
C THR A 2 10.99 -23.92 -58.19
N ALA A 3 11.56 -22.77 -57.87
CA ALA A 3 12.18 -22.49 -56.55
C ALA A 3 11.08 -22.18 -55.54
N THR A 4 10.96 -23.04 -54.52
CA THR A 4 10.07 -22.87 -53.37
C THR A 4 10.73 -21.92 -52.37
N HIS A 5 10.15 -20.71 -52.17
CA HIS A 5 10.56 -19.78 -51.12
C HIS A 5 10.10 -20.32 -49.74
N PRO A 6 10.94 -20.33 -48.71
CA PRO A 6 10.52 -20.68 -47.37
C PRO A 6 9.69 -19.52 -46.79
N THR A 7 8.52 -19.85 -46.26
CA THR A 7 7.63 -18.95 -45.51
C THR A 7 8.32 -18.51 -44.21
N PRO A 8 8.32 -17.20 -43.85
CA PRO A 8 8.88 -16.74 -42.58
C PRO A 8 8.06 -17.27 -41.40
N GLY A 9 8.74 -17.94 -40.49
CA GLY A 9 8.14 -18.50 -39.28
C GLY A 9 7.44 -17.44 -38.43
N ARG A 10 6.24 -17.77 -37.98
CA ARG A 10 5.41 -16.96 -37.08
C ARG A 10 6.18 -16.73 -35.77
N PRO A 11 6.25 -15.48 -35.24
CA PRO A 11 6.93 -15.22 -33.97
C PRO A 11 6.32 -16.08 -32.85
N THR A 12 7.14 -16.83 -32.14
CA THR A 12 6.70 -17.60 -30.99
C THR A 12 6.21 -16.62 -29.91
N PRO A 13 5.00 -16.77 -29.33
CA PRO A 13 4.55 -15.93 -28.23
C PRO A 13 5.57 -16.01 -27.09
N GLY A 14 6.05 -14.85 -26.62
CA GLY A 14 6.97 -14.79 -25.50
C GLY A 14 6.39 -15.53 -24.28
N ARG A 15 7.26 -16.15 -23.48
CA ARG A 15 6.87 -16.85 -22.26
C ARG A 15 5.92 -15.98 -21.42
N PRO A 16 4.77 -16.49 -20.96
CA PRO A 16 3.85 -15.74 -20.12
C PRO A 16 4.56 -15.10 -18.95
N ARG A 17 4.15 -13.88 -18.56
CA ARG A 17 4.70 -13.20 -17.38
C ARG A 17 4.49 -14.08 -16.15
N ASP A 18 5.55 -14.27 -15.37
CA ASP A 18 5.49 -15.00 -14.12
C ASP A 18 5.12 -14.01 -12.99
N PRO A 19 3.93 -14.10 -12.39
CA PRO A 19 3.48 -13.19 -11.33
C PRO A 19 4.37 -13.23 -10.08
N ASP A 20 5.07 -14.35 -9.83
CA ASP A 20 5.97 -14.48 -8.69
C ASP A 20 7.24 -13.66 -8.89
N VAL A 21 7.73 -13.60 -10.13
CA VAL A 21 8.86 -12.73 -10.48
C VAL A 21 8.48 -11.26 -10.35
N ASP A 22 7.28 -10.88 -10.79
CA ASP A 22 6.80 -9.49 -10.67
C ASP A 22 6.64 -9.09 -9.19
N ARG A 23 6.12 -9.98 -8.34
CA ARG A 23 6.05 -9.76 -6.88
C ARG A 23 7.43 -9.59 -6.24
N LYS A 24 8.43 -10.40 -6.62
CA LYS A 24 9.81 -10.29 -6.13
C LYS A 24 10.45 -8.96 -6.53
N ILE A 25 10.25 -8.54 -7.78
CA ILE A 25 10.76 -7.26 -8.27
C ILE A 25 10.10 -6.10 -7.53
N ALA A 26 8.77 -6.12 -7.36
CA ALA A 26 8.04 -5.11 -6.63
C ALA A 26 8.51 -5.00 -5.17
N GLN A 27 8.71 -6.12 -4.48
CA GLN A 27 9.26 -6.11 -3.11
C GLN A 27 10.66 -5.50 -3.08
N ALA A 28 11.56 -5.94 -3.97
CA ALA A 28 12.92 -5.41 -4.05
C ALA A 28 12.94 -3.90 -4.35
N ALA A 29 12.00 -3.41 -5.17
CA ALA A 29 11.85 -2.00 -5.47
C ALA A 29 11.42 -1.20 -4.23
N LEU A 30 10.40 -1.67 -3.49
CA LEU A 30 9.95 -1.01 -2.27
C LEU A 30 11.01 -1.02 -1.17
N ASP A 31 11.72 -2.14 -1.00
CA ASP A 31 12.80 -2.23 -0.02
C ASP A 31 13.90 -1.21 -0.33
N LEU A 32 14.33 -1.16 -1.59
CA LEU A 32 15.37 -0.22 -2.02
C LEU A 32 14.91 1.24 -1.89
N PHE A 33 13.68 1.54 -2.29
CA PHE A 33 13.12 2.88 -2.13
C PHE A 33 13.01 3.25 -0.64
N GLY A 34 12.54 2.35 0.20
CA GLY A 34 12.47 2.55 1.65
C GLY A 34 13.83 2.76 2.31
N GLU A 35 14.89 2.14 1.82
CA GLU A 35 16.25 2.27 2.35
C GLU A 35 16.96 3.53 1.85
N ALA A 36 16.95 3.76 0.54
CA ALA A 36 17.80 4.73 -0.14
C ALA A 36 17.06 6.00 -0.63
N GLY A 37 15.73 6.03 -0.58
CA GLY A 37 14.91 7.10 -1.12
C GLY A 37 14.99 7.21 -2.64
N TRP A 38 14.36 8.24 -3.20
CA TRP A 38 14.32 8.44 -4.64
C TRP A 38 15.70 8.64 -5.29
N THR A 39 16.59 9.35 -4.61
CA THR A 39 17.95 9.61 -5.11
C THR A 39 18.76 8.33 -5.26
N GLY A 40 18.66 7.40 -4.29
CA GLY A 40 19.36 6.12 -4.32
C GLY A 40 18.62 5.01 -5.04
N PHE A 41 17.39 5.24 -5.52
CA PHE A 41 16.58 4.27 -6.23
C PHE A 41 17.05 4.11 -7.68
N ALA A 42 17.60 2.94 -8.03
CA ALA A 42 18.14 2.63 -9.35
C ALA A 42 17.67 1.27 -9.85
N MET A 43 17.33 1.20 -11.15
CA MET A 43 16.85 -0.01 -11.83
C MET A 43 17.81 -1.19 -11.67
N GLU A 44 19.12 -0.93 -11.82
CA GLU A 44 20.17 -1.95 -11.69
C GLU A 44 20.26 -2.53 -10.26
N ALA A 45 20.06 -1.70 -9.27
CA ALA A 45 20.06 -2.14 -7.87
C ALA A 45 18.83 -2.99 -7.57
N VAL A 46 17.67 -2.65 -8.14
CA VAL A 46 16.46 -3.48 -8.04
C VAL A 46 16.65 -4.82 -8.73
N ALA A 47 17.18 -4.85 -9.97
CA ALA A 47 17.43 -6.09 -10.71
C ALA A 47 18.34 -7.04 -9.93
N ARG A 48 19.44 -6.51 -9.37
CA ARG A 48 20.39 -7.26 -8.54
C ARG A 48 19.74 -7.81 -7.28
N ARG A 49 18.95 -7.00 -6.56
CA ARG A 49 18.24 -7.40 -5.33
C ARG A 49 17.18 -8.46 -5.60
N ALA A 50 16.42 -8.32 -6.70
CA ALA A 50 15.40 -9.28 -7.11
C ALA A 50 15.95 -10.58 -7.71
N GLY A 51 17.25 -10.63 -8.01
CA GLY A 51 17.87 -11.78 -8.67
C GLY A 51 17.44 -11.96 -10.12
N VAL A 52 17.14 -10.85 -10.84
CA VAL A 52 16.69 -10.88 -12.24
C VAL A 52 17.70 -10.19 -13.17
N GLY A 53 17.71 -10.60 -14.44
CA GLY A 53 18.54 -9.95 -15.44
C GLY A 53 18.11 -8.50 -15.71
N LYS A 54 19.07 -7.57 -15.83
CA LYS A 54 18.83 -6.15 -16.15
C LYS A 54 17.95 -5.99 -17.39
N ALA A 55 18.22 -6.72 -18.47
CA ALA A 55 17.43 -6.67 -19.69
C ALA A 55 15.96 -7.06 -19.46
N SER A 56 15.71 -8.07 -18.62
CA SER A 56 14.35 -8.50 -18.25
C SER A 56 13.59 -7.42 -17.52
N LEU A 57 14.27 -6.61 -16.70
CA LEU A 57 13.66 -5.50 -15.99
C LEU A 57 13.27 -4.36 -16.95
N TYR A 58 14.19 -3.96 -17.85
CA TYR A 58 13.94 -2.91 -18.83
C TYR A 58 12.90 -3.27 -19.89
N LEU A 59 12.70 -4.56 -20.18
CA LEU A 59 11.60 -5.03 -21.03
C LEU A 59 10.22 -4.84 -20.38
N ARG A 60 10.16 -4.74 -19.05
CA ARG A 60 8.91 -4.63 -18.30
C ARG A 60 8.60 -3.18 -17.92
N TRP A 61 9.62 -2.43 -17.53
CA TRP A 61 9.50 -1.04 -17.10
C TRP A 61 10.48 -0.14 -17.83
N SER A 62 9.96 0.85 -18.53
CA SER A 62 10.75 1.79 -19.32
C SER A 62 11.53 2.81 -18.46
N SER A 63 11.18 2.94 -17.18
CA SER A 63 11.78 3.90 -16.27
C SER A 63 11.68 3.46 -14.82
N LYS A 64 12.51 4.06 -13.96
CA LYS A 64 12.44 3.81 -12.51
C LYS A 64 11.14 4.34 -11.89
N GLN A 65 10.54 5.38 -12.47
CA GLN A 65 9.23 5.89 -12.07
C GLN A 65 8.14 4.85 -12.30
N ALA A 66 8.09 4.30 -13.54
CA ALA A 66 7.11 3.26 -13.89
C ALA A 66 7.24 2.03 -12.99
N LEU A 67 8.49 1.61 -12.71
CA LEU A 67 8.73 0.50 -11.77
C LEU A 67 8.23 0.81 -10.36
N LEU A 68 8.48 2.02 -9.85
CA LEU A 68 8.05 2.39 -8.50
C LEU A 68 6.53 2.45 -8.41
N VAL A 69 5.84 3.07 -9.37
CA VAL A 69 4.37 3.14 -9.43
C VAL A 69 3.75 1.74 -9.45
N ASP A 70 4.25 0.84 -10.29
CA ASP A 70 3.77 -0.54 -10.35
C ASP A 70 4.03 -1.30 -9.03
N ALA A 71 5.21 -1.12 -8.44
CA ALA A 71 5.55 -1.74 -7.17
C ALA A 71 4.63 -1.27 -6.03
N LEU A 72 4.31 0.03 -5.98
CA LEU A 72 3.35 0.60 -5.03
C LEU A 72 1.96 0.00 -5.25
N SER A 73 1.51 -0.07 -6.51
CA SER A 73 0.19 -0.63 -6.86
C SER A 73 0.05 -2.12 -6.51
N LEU A 74 1.14 -2.89 -6.64
CA LEU A 74 1.14 -4.34 -6.39
C LEU A 74 1.29 -4.70 -4.92
N ARG A 75 1.96 -3.88 -4.12
CA ARG A 75 2.41 -4.23 -2.77
C ARG A 75 1.86 -3.36 -1.66
N MET A 76 1.46 -2.14 -1.96
CA MET A 76 0.78 -1.31 -0.99
C MET A 76 -0.72 -1.59 -1.07
N ALA A 77 -1.24 -2.23 -0.03
CA ALA A 77 -2.67 -2.49 0.09
C ALA A 77 -3.42 -1.14 0.00
N ARG A 78 -4.42 -1.09 -0.87
CA ARG A 78 -5.35 0.04 -0.87
C ARG A 78 -6.26 -0.11 0.33
N VAL A 79 -6.52 0.99 1.01
CA VAL A 79 -7.65 1.03 1.95
C VAL A 79 -8.92 0.77 1.14
N THR A 80 -9.56 -0.33 1.41
CA THR A 80 -10.81 -0.71 0.74
C THR A 80 -11.99 -0.25 1.58
N ASP A 81 -13.05 0.18 0.92
CA ASP A 81 -14.33 0.40 1.59
C ASP A 81 -14.90 -0.97 2.01
N VAL A 82 -14.84 -1.24 3.31
CA VAL A 82 -15.35 -2.46 3.91
C VAL A 82 -16.67 -2.14 4.60
N ASP A 83 -17.67 -2.98 4.41
CA ASP A 83 -18.95 -2.92 5.12
C ASP A 83 -19.17 -4.22 5.88
N THR A 84 -18.87 -4.20 7.18
CA THR A 84 -19.05 -5.33 8.10
C THR A 84 -20.43 -5.35 8.74
N GLY A 85 -21.28 -4.37 8.42
CA GLY A 85 -22.59 -4.16 9.04
C GLY A 85 -22.55 -3.35 10.33
N THR A 86 -21.35 -3.00 10.86
CA THR A 86 -21.22 -2.19 12.08
C THR A 86 -20.05 -1.20 11.93
N LEU A 87 -20.21 0.00 12.51
CA LEU A 87 -19.12 0.98 12.54
C LEU A 87 -17.86 0.44 13.21
N ARG A 88 -18.03 -0.26 14.33
CA ARG A 88 -16.90 -0.88 15.04
C ARG A 88 -16.13 -1.83 14.14
N GLY A 89 -16.82 -2.70 13.41
CA GLY A 89 -16.19 -3.63 12.47
C GLY A 89 -15.48 -2.89 11.35
N ASP A 90 -16.15 -1.92 10.71
CA ASP A 90 -15.59 -1.13 9.62
C ASP A 90 -14.32 -0.38 10.04
N LEU A 91 -14.33 0.30 11.19
CA LEU A 91 -13.16 1.01 11.72
C LEU A 91 -12.04 0.05 12.18
N THR A 92 -12.39 -1.15 12.63
CA THR A 92 -11.38 -2.17 12.98
C THR A 92 -10.65 -2.65 11.72
N GLU A 93 -11.36 -2.93 10.63
CA GLU A 93 -10.73 -3.29 9.35
C GLU A 93 -9.87 -2.15 8.80
N PHE A 94 -10.33 -0.91 8.89
CA PHE A 94 -9.52 0.26 8.53
C PHE A 94 -8.24 0.35 9.36
N ALA A 95 -8.33 0.19 10.69
CA ALA A 95 -7.17 0.21 11.58
C ALA A 95 -6.19 -0.95 11.31
N VAL A 96 -6.70 -2.16 10.99
CA VAL A 96 -5.87 -3.30 10.56
C VAL A 96 -5.09 -2.94 9.30
N GLN A 97 -5.74 -2.35 8.29
CA GLN A 97 -5.07 -1.94 7.04
C GLN A 97 -3.98 -0.89 7.30
N MET A 98 -4.22 0.07 8.19
CA MET A 98 -3.21 1.08 8.56
C MET A 98 -2.03 0.46 9.32
N LEU A 99 -2.29 -0.40 10.28
CA LEU A 99 -1.24 -1.10 11.02
C LEU A 99 -0.39 -1.99 10.09
N ASP A 100 -1.02 -2.74 9.18
CA ASP A 100 -0.30 -3.58 8.22
C ASP A 100 0.57 -2.74 7.26
N LEU A 101 0.06 -1.59 6.81
CA LEU A 101 0.83 -0.67 5.97
C LEU A 101 2.11 -0.19 6.66
N TYR A 102 2.03 0.20 7.94
CA TYR A 102 3.15 0.82 8.67
C TYR A 102 3.96 -0.15 9.54
N ALA A 103 3.47 -1.37 9.82
CA ALA A 103 4.24 -2.43 10.50
C ALA A 103 4.74 -3.51 9.54
N GLY A 104 4.12 -3.63 8.35
CA GLY A 104 4.40 -4.65 7.36
C GLY A 104 5.68 -4.41 6.53
N PRO A 105 5.92 -5.28 5.53
CA PRO A 105 7.15 -5.24 4.73
C PRO A 105 7.32 -3.97 3.89
N ALA A 106 6.24 -3.26 3.57
CA ALA A 106 6.29 -2.01 2.80
C ALA A 106 6.41 -0.74 3.67
N SER A 107 6.51 -0.87 5.01
CA SER A 107 6.40 0.24 5.96
C SER A 107 7.39 1.38 5.70
N ARG A 108 8.66 1.06 5.42
CA ARG A 108 9.68 2.08 5.10
C ARG A 108 9.37 2.83 3.81
N ALA A 109 8.90 2.11 2.79
CA ALA A 109 8.51 2.73 1.52
C ALA A 109 7.26 3.62 1.71
N ALA A 110 6.27 3.18 2.48
CA ALA A 110 5.07 3.96 2.79
C ALA A 110 5.41 5.28 3.48
N LEU A 111 6.26 5.22 4.51
CA LEU A 111 6.71 6.42 5.24
C LEU A 111 7.50 7.38 4.34
N ARG A 112 8.44 6.85 3.54
CA ARG A 112 9.19 7.69 2.59
C ARG A 112 8.29 8.32 1.54
N LEU A 113 7.36 7.54 1.02
CA LEU A 113 6.42 8.03 0.02
C LEU A 113 5.59 9.21 0.56
N SER A 114 5.16 9.17 1.82
CA SER A 114 4.42 10.29 2.43
C SER A 114 5.23 11.59 2.52
N LEU A 115 6.57 11.49 2.50
CA LEU A 115 7.48 12.65 2.58
C LEU A 115 8.02 13.07 1.21
N GLU A 116 8.25 12.14 0.30
CA GLU A 116 8.99 12.38 -0.95
C GLU A 116 8.10 12.35 -2.21
N ALA A 117 6.86 11.86 -2.14
CA ALA A 117 6.03 11.63 -3.34
C ALA A 117 5.87 12.87 -4.21
N ASP A 118 5.66 14.04 -3.63
CA ASP A 118 5.48 15.29 -4.36
C ASP A 118 6.73 15.73 -5.17
N ALA A 119 7.91 15.27 -4.76
CA ALA A 119 9.17 15.56 -5.44
C ALA A 119 9.52 14.52 -6.53
N ILE A 120 8.74 13.44 -6.66
CA ILE A 120 9.02 12.36 -7.61
C ILE A 120 8.11 12.46 -8.84
N PRO A 121 8.63 12.83 -10.03
CA PRO A 121 7.82 12.96 -11.24
C PRO A 121 7.04 11.68 -11.56
N GLY A 122 5.74 11.81 -11.85
CA GLY A 122 4.86 10.69 -12.19
C GLY A 122 4.40 9.82 -11.00
N VAL A 123 5.01 10.00 -9.81
CA VAL A 123 4.57 9.32 -8.57
C VAL A 123 3.60 10.20 -7.79
N ALA A 124 3.78 11.51 -7.82
CA ALA A 124 2.95 12.47 -7.09
C ALA A 124 1.45 12.31 -7.39
N GLU A 125 1.08 12.26 -8.68
CA GLU A 125 -0.30 12.11 -9.12
C GLU A 125 -0.88 10.77 -8.68
N HIS A 126 -0.12 9.68 -8.85
CA HIS A 126 -0.53 8.35 -8.43
C HIS A 126 -0.74 8.28 -6.91
N TYR A 127 0.17 8.88 -6.13
CA TYR A 127 0.07 8.93 -4.67
C TYR A 127 -1.13 9.76 -4.21
N LYS A 128 -1.39 10.92 -4.83
CA LYS A 128 -2.55 11.77 -4.54
C LYS A 128 -3.87 11.05 -4.84
N GLU A 129 -3.96 10.35 -5.97
CA GLU A 129 -5.17 9.59 -6.33
C GLU A 129 -5.40 8.42 -5.37
N MET A 130 -4.35 7.70 -4.99
CA MET A 130 -4.43 6.64 -3.99
C MET A 130 -4.90 7.19 -2.63
N GLY A 131 -4.33 8.30 -2.17
CA GLY A 131 -4.72 8.95 -0.92
C GLY A 131 -6.17 9.43 -0.96
N ARG A 132 -6.61 10.04 -2.08
CA ARG A 132 -8.01 10.46 -2.28
C ARG A 132 -8.98 9.28 -2.18
N SER A 133 -8.69 8.17 -2.86
CA SER A 133 -9.51 6.96 -2.81
C SER A 133 -9.61 6.40 -1.39
N GLN A 134 -8.51 6.39 -0.64
CA GLN A 134 -8.47 5.93 0.75
C GLN A 134 -9.33 6.81 1.67
N VAL A 135 -9.22 8.13 1.53
CA VAL A 135 -10.02 9.08 2.32
C VAL A 135 -11.51 8.93 2.02
N LEU A 136 -11.89 8.74 0.76
CA LEU A 136 -13.28 8.53 0.37
C LEU A 136 -13.84 7.23 0.95
N ALA A 137 -13.09 6.12 0.88
CA ALA A 137 -13.47 4.84 1.46
C ALA A 137 -13.67 4.94 2.98
N ALA A 138 -12.69 5.52 3.70
CA ALA A 138 -12.78 5.69 5.14
C ALA A 138 -13.98 6.58 5.55
N ARG A 139 -14.23 7.67 4.82
CA ARG A 139 -15.39 8.53 5.07
C ARG A 139 -16.72 7.82 4.81
N ALA A 140 -16.79 6.92 3.81
CA ALA A 140 -17.99 6.14 3.52
C ALA A 140 -18.33 5.22 4.70
N MET A 141 -17.34 4.55 5.31
CA MET A 141 -17.52 3.73 6.51
C MET A 141 -18.17 4.53 7.66
N VAL A 142 -17.63 5.71 7.99
CA VAL A 142 -18.15 6.55 9.08
C VAL A 142 -19.56 7.07 8.76
N ARG A 143 -19.81 7.50 7.52
CA ARG A 143 -21.16 7.96 7.10
C ARG A 143 -22.19 6.85 7.23
N ARG A 144 -21.86 5.60 6.89
CA ARG A 144 -22.77 4.47 7.11
C ARG A 144 -23.07 4.27 8.60
N GLY A 145 -22.05 4.36 9.46
CA GLY A 145 -22.22 4.29 10.92
C GLY A 145 -23.15 5.39 11.45
N ILE A 146 -23.01 6.63 10.97
CA ILE A 146 -23.93 7.74 11.29
C ILE A 146 -25.34 7.43 10.81
N ALA A 147 -25.50 6.96 9.58
CA ALA A 147 -26.80 6.61 9.01
C ALA A 147 -27.50 5.47 9.78
N ARG A 148 -26.75 4.56 10.38
CA ARG A 148 -27.27 3.50 11.27
C ARG A 148 -27.52 3.97 12.70
N GLY A 149 -27.21 5.22 13.04
CA GLY A 149 -27.37 5.76 14.40
C GLY A 149 -26.28 5.31 15.39
N GLU A 150 -25.17 4.78 14.90
CA GLU A 150 -24.03 4.33 15.74
C GLU A 150 -23.14 5.50 16.18
N LEU A 151 -23.25 6.67 15.53
CA LEU A 151 -22.60 7.93 15.88
C LEU A 151 -23.57 9.08 15.73
N ALA A 152 -23.34 10.16 16.48
CA ALA A 152 -24.05 11.41 16.32
C ALA A 152 -23.80 12.04 14.95
N THR A 153 -24.79 12.77 14.41
CA THR A 153 -24.74 13.38 13.07
C THR A 153 -23.70 14.50 12.97
N ASP A 154 -23.33 15.10 14.07
CA ASP A 154 -22.32 16.16 14.21
C ASP A 154 -20.91 15.62 14.53
N THR A 155 -20.73 14.32 14.55
CA THR A 155 -19.41 13.70 14.79
C THR A 155 -18.37 14.26 13.82
N PRO A 156 -17.21 14.74 14.32
CA PRO A 156 -16.15 15.29 13.47
C PRO A 156 -15.40 14.18 12.72
N VAL A 157 -15.97 13.73 11.60
CA VAL A 157 -15.51 12.56 10.82
C VAL A 157 -14.03 12.64 10.48
N THR A 158 -13.52 13.81 10.07
CA THR A 158 -12.11 13.97 9.73
C THR A 158 -11.23 13.74 10.95
N LEU A 159 -11.55 14.34 12.08
CA LEU A 159 -10.78 14.17 13.32
C LEU A 159 -10.77 12.72 13.82
N LEU A 160 -11.91 12.03 13.73
CA LEU A 160 -12.03 10.62 14.09
C LEU A 160 -11.08 9.76 13.23
N LEU A 161 -11.09 9.95 11.91
CA LEU A 161 -10.28 9.17 10.98
C LEU A 161 -8.79 9.51 11.10
N ASP A 162 -8.43 10.79 11.24
CA ASP A 162 -7.05 11.23 11.42
C ASP A 162 -6.47 10.69 12.73
N THR A 163 -7.27 10.68 13.80
CA THR A 163 -6.85 10.11 15.09
C THR A 163 -6.65 8.60 14.99
N LEU A 164 -7.55 7.88 14.32
CA LEU A 164 -7.45 6.44 14.14
C LEU A 164 -6.24 6.07 13.26
N ALA A 165 -6.09 6.71 12.10
CA ALA A 165 -4.97 6.45 11.19
C ALA A 165 -3.63 6.87 11.79
N GLY A 166 -3.57 8.06 12.41
CA GLY A 166 -2.37 8.57 13.08
C GLY A 166 -1.97 7.73 14.27
N GLY A 167 -2.94 7.28 15.07
CA GLY A 167 -2.68 6.37 16.21
C GLY A 167 -2.12 5.02 15.76
N ALA A 168 -2.69 4.42 14.72
CA ALA A 168 -2.21 3.18 14.13
C ALA A 168 -0.78 3.34 13.55
N MET A 169 -0.55 4.40 12.78
CA MET A 169 0.76 4.72 12.21
C MET A 169 1.81 4.94 13.31
N MET A 170 1.52 5.80 14.28
CA MET A 170 2.48 6.12 15.34
C MET A 170 2.82 4.88 16.16
N HIS A 171 1.83 4.06 16.51
CA HIS A 171 2.07 2.81 17.23
C HIS A 171 3.00 1.88 16.43
N ALA A 172 2.74 1.68 15.13
CA ALA A 172 3.60 0.85 14.28
C ALA A 172 5.03 1.39 14.18
N LEU A 173 5.21 2.72 14.06
CA LEU A 173 6.53 3.34 13.93
C LEU A 173 7.33 3.33 15.24
N THR A 174 6.67 3.50 16.38
CA THR A 174 7.33 3.55 17.70
C THR A 174 7.51 2.18 18.36
N THR A 175 6.90 1.13 17.80
CA THR A 175 7.08 -0.24 18.29
C THR A 175 8.54 -0.67 18.09
N PRO A 176 9.26 -1.05 19.18
CA PRO A 176 10.63 -1.53 19.12
C PRO A 176 10.79 -2.73 18.19
N ALA A 177 12.00 -2.89 17.60
CA ALA A 177 12.25 -3.90 16.60
C ALA A 177 12.00 -5.35 17.07
N ASP A 178 12.29 -5.63 18.33
CA ASP A 178 12.06 -6.91 19.01
C ASP A 178 10.56 -7.21 19.26
N HIS A 179 9.71 -6.19 19.29
CA HIS A 179 8.26 -6.34 19.44
C HIS A 179 7.48 -6.29 18.12
N ARG A 180 8.12 -5.96 16.99
CA ARG A 180 7.43 -5.86 15.69
C ARG A 180 6.78 -7.16 15.25
N ALA A 181 7.45 -8.30 15.49
CA ALA A 181 6.89 -9.62 15.16
C ALA A 181 5.62 -9.92 15.98
N SER A 182 5.55 -9.47 17.23
CA SER A 182 4.36 -9.57 18.07
C SER A 182 3.25 -8.66 17.55
N LEU A 183 3.57 -7.39 17.25
CA LEU A 183 2.60 -6.46 16.67
C LEU A 183 1.98 -7.02 15.40
N THR A 184 2.80 -7.54 14.47
CA THR A 184 2.31 -8.11 13.20
C THR A 184 1.41 -9.34 13.43
N ARG A 185 1.70 -10.15 14.45
CA ARG A 185 0.89 -11.31 14.82
C ARG A 185 -0.45 -10.90 15.41
N ASP A 186 -0.47 -9.84 16.22
CA ASP A 186 -1.61 -9.42 17.02
C ASP A 186 -2.27 -8.12 16.50
N ILE A 187 -2.06 -7.81 15.19
CA ILE A 187 -2.56 -6.58 14.53
C ILE A 187 -4.05 -6.35 14.83
N ARG A 188 -4.89 -7.38 14.67
CA ARG A 188 -6.34 -7.26 14.88
C ARG A 188 -6.68 -6.89 16.32
N ALA A 189 -6.08 -7.56 17.28
CA ALA A 189 -6.33 -7.27 18.70
C ALA A 189 -5.90 -5.84 19.06
N HIS A 190 -4.84 -5.32 18.43
CA HIS A 190 -4.43 -3.93 18.62
C HIS A 190 -5.42 -2.95 17.98
N ALA A 191 -5.87 -3.23 16.75
CA ALA A 191 -6.87 -2.44 16.05
C ALA A 191 -8.19 -2.35 16.86
N GLU A 192 -8.66 -3.47 17.40
CA GLU A 192 -9.86 -3.53 18.25
C GLU A 192 -9.74 -2.68 19.51
N ARG A 193 -8.57 -2.70 20.18
CA ARG A 193 -8.31 -1.85 21.36
C ARG A 193 -8.33 -0.36 21.00
N LEU A 194 -7.68 0.01 19.90
CA LEU A 194 -7.62 1.39 19.40
C LEU A 194 -9.02 1.92 19.04
N VAL A 195 -9.78 1.14 18.27
CA VAL A 195 -11.16 1.48 17.90
C VAL A 195 -12.07 1.56 19.13
N SER A 196 -11.95 0.60 20.05
CA SER A 196 -12.73 0.63 21.29
C SER A 196 -12.44 1.87 22.14
N PHE A 197 -11.19 2.30 22.21
CA PHE A 197 -10.80 3.53 22.91
C PHE A 197 -11.44 4.77 22.25
N LEU A 198 -11.33 4.88 20.92
CA LEU A 198 -11.87 6.03 20.17
C LEU A 198 -13.39 6.10 20.21
N LEU A 199 -14.07 4.97 20.02
CA LEU A 199 -15.55 4.95 20.09
C LEU A 199 -16.07 5.37 21.47
N ARG A 200 -15.42 4.94 22.55
CA ARG A 200 -15.78 5.44 23.88
C ARG A 200 -15.56 6.95 24.03
N ALA A 201 -14.50 7.50 23.47
CA ALA A 201 -14.22 8.92 23.55
C ALA A 201 -15.26 9.78 22.82
N VAL A 202 -15.76 9.32 21.66
CA VAL A 202 -16.80 10.06 20.88
C VAL A 202 -18.23 9.79 21.36
N SER A 203 -18.47 8.71 22.13
CA SER A 203 -19.79 8.39 22.69
C SER A 203 -20.02 8.99 24.08
N ALA A 204 -19.02 9.63 24.69
CA ALA A 204 -19.09 10.20 26.04
C ALA A 204 -19.78 11.59 26.10
N HIS A 205 -20.37 12.00 24.98
CA HIS A 205 -21.15 13.23 24.85
C HIS A 205 -22.56 12.86 24.40
#